data_61f2e82cbaa71463aba1e90154724b6f
#
_entry.id   61f2e82cbaa71463aba1e90154724b6f
#
_cell.length_a   1.000
_cell.length_b   1.000
_cell.length_c   1.000
_cell.angle_alpha   90.00
_cell.angle_beta   90.00
_cell.angle_gamma   90.00
#
_symmetry.space_group_name_H-M   'P 1'
#
loop_
_entity.id
_entity.type
_entity.pdbx_description
1 polymer ?
#
loop_
_entity_poly.entity_id
_entity_poly.type
_entity_poly.pdbx_seq_one_letter_code
_entity_poly.pdbx_strand_id
1 'polypeptide(L)'
;ALCGSWMGGSGNMIAVQAALDIGEADMAYALVVDSIDYSIWVMFLLWAINLAPKFNKWVKADTTTLDEVSRRLEEDAKANEDKASFVNLIFLLGLALVISAFGQDIGASLNSAMPFLDKSTWTVLLITLAGLIGAVTPVGRMAGSTELSNLLLYSVVALLASRASFLELTDAPAWILAGFMILAIH
;
A
#
# COMPACT_ATOMS: atom_id res chain seq x y z
N ALA A 1 -7.15 -8.98 7.34
CA ALA A 1 -7.09 -8.23 6.08
C ALA A 1 -7.24 -6.72 6.33
N LEU A 2 -8.36 -6.22 6.88
CA LEU A 2 -8.59 -4.78 7.15
C LEU A 2 -7.45 -4.12 7.94
N CYS A 3 -7.01 -4.69 9.06
CA CYS A 3 -5.86 -4.17 9.81
C CYS A 3 -4.60 -4.07 8.95
N GLY A 4 -4.39 -5.00 8.02
CA GLY A 4 -3.26 -4.96 7.09
C GLY A 4 -3.31 -3.75 6.17
N SER A 5 -4.49 -3.41 5.65
CA SER A 5 -4.69 -2.22 4.80
C SER A 5 -4.35 -0.93 5.54
N TRP A 6 -4.86 -0.78 6.76
CA TRP A 6 -4.69 0.43 7.55
C TRP A 6 -3.28 0.61 8.13
N MET A 7 -2.52 -0.48 8.28
CA MET A 7 -1.13 -0.43 8.73
C MET A 7 -0.11 -0.23 7.60
N GLY A 8 -0.44 -0.60 6.37
CA GLY A 8 0.53 -0.59 5.28
C GLY A 8 -0.06 -0.55 3.87
N GLY A 9 -1.36 -0.25 3.75
CA GLY A 9 -2.05 -0.14 2.46
C GLY A 9 -2.45 -1.47 1.84
N SER A 10 -3.00 -1.40 0.63
CA SER A 10 -3.59 -2.55 -0.07
C SER A 10 -2.59 -3.70 -0.32
N GLY A 11 -1.31 -3.37 -0.52
CA GLY A 11 -0.27 -4.41 -0.66
C GLY A 11 -0.11 -5.24 0.61
N ASN A 12 -0.16 -4.60 1.78
CA ASN A 12 -0.09 -5.28 3.07
C ASN A 12 -1.35 -6.11 3.36
N MET A 13 -2.49 -5.63 2.91
CA MET A 13 -3.76 -6.36 2.98
C MET A 13 -3.69 -7.69 2.23
N ILE A 14 -3.10 -7.69 1.03
CA ILE A 14 -2.88 -8.89 0.21
C ILE A 14 -1.88 -9.83 0.88
N ALA A 15 -0.80 -9.29 1.43
CA ALA A 15 0.18 -10.09 2.17
C ALA A 15 -0.46 -10.80 3.38
N VAL A 16 -1.31 -10.10 4.13
CA VAL A 16 -2.06 -10.68 5.25
C VAL A 16 -3.09 -11.71 4.77
N GLN A 17 -3.75 -11.47 3.63
CA GLN A 17 -4.63 -12.46 3.01
C GLN A 17 -3.88 -13.78 2.75
N ALA A 18 -2.73 -13.67 2.09
CA ALA A 18 -1.93 -14.84 1.76
C ALA A 18 -1.36 -15.54 3.00
N ALA A 19 -0.89 -14.77 3.99
CA ALA A 19 -0.30 -15.31 5.22
C ALA A 19 -1.31 -16.03 6.13
N LEU A 20 -2.58 -15.63 6.09
CA LEU A 20 -3.64 -16.20 6.91
C LEU A 20 -4.60 -17.10 6.12
N ASP A 21 -4.30 -17.36 4.83
CA ASP A 21 -5.13 -18.15 3.92
C ASP A 21 -6.61 -17.70 3.92
N ILE A 22 -6.82 -16.38 3.88
CA ILE A 22 -8.16 -15.78 3.91
C ILE A 22 -8.84 -16.03 2.55
N GLY A 23 -10.04 -16.63 2.59
CA GLY A 23 -10.82 -16.93 1.41
C GLY A 23 -11.15 -15.69 0.55
N GLU A 24 -11.32 -15.88 -0.76
CA GLU A 24 -11.61 -14.77 -1.70
C GLU A 24 -12.90 -14.02 -1.36
N ALA A 25 -13.94 -14.70 -0.86
CA ALA A 25 -15.20 -14.07 -0.46
C ALA A 25 -15.00 -13.12 0.72
N ASP A 26 -14.32 -13.57 1.78
CA ASP A 26 -14.01 -12.73 2.95
C ASP A 26 -13.11 -11.57 2.58
N MET A 27 -12.19 -11.78 1.64
CA MET A 27 -11.34 -10.72 1.13
C MET A 27 -12.13 -9.68 0.33
N ALA A 28 -13.12 -10.11 -0.45
CA ALA A 28 -14.01 -9.21 -1.19
C ALA A 28 -14.80 -8.30 -0.24
N TYR A 29 -15.38 -8.85 0.84
CA TYR A 29 -16.03 -8.04 1.87
C TYR A 29 -15.08 -7.04 2.52
N ALA A 30 -13.88 -7.48 2.88
CA ALA A 30 -12.87 -6.64 3.49
C ALA A 30 -12.49 -5.46 2.56
N LEU A 31 -12.36 -5.68 1.24
CA LEU A 31 -12.05 -4.64 0.26
C LEU A 31 -13.17 -3.60 0.14
N VAL A 32 -14.43 -4.03 0.12
CA VAL A 32 -15.57 -3.12 0.04
C VAL A 32 -15.63 -2.24 1.29
N VAL A 33 -15.54 -2.86 2.47
CA VAL A 33 -15.53 -2.14 3.76
C VAL A 33 -14.35 -1.18 3.83
N ASP A 34 -13.14 -1.62 3.48
CA ASP A 34 -11.93 -0.78 3.44
C ASP A 34 -12.11 0.45 2.53
N SER A 35 -12.71 0.27 1.37
CA SER A 35 -12.97 1.36 0.42
C SER A 35 -13.95 2.40 0.97
N ILE A 36 -14.98 1.96 1.66
CA ILE A 36 -15.96 2.84 2.31
C ILE A 36 -15.31 3.59 3.47
N ASP A 37 -14.65 2.87 4.37
CA ASP A 37 -13.99 3.43 5.54
C ASP A 37 -12.89 4.44 5.14
N TYR A 38 -12.08 4.08 4.15
CA TYR A 38 -11.06 4.96 3.60
C TYR A 38 -11.67 6.25 3.02
N SER A 39 -12.76 6.15 2.29
CA SER A 39 -13.45 7.32 1.72
C SER A 39 -13.96 8.26 2.81
N ILE A 40 -14.57 7.72 3.86
CA ILE A 40 -15.04 8.49 5.01
C ILE A 40 -13.85 9.15 5.72
N TRP A 41 -12.77 8.39 5.94
CA TRP A 41 -11.58 8.87 6.62
C TRP A 41 -10.89 10.00 5.84
N VAL A 42 -10.74 9.85 4.53
CA VAL A 42 -10.14 10.88 3.67
C VAL A 42 -10.98 12.16 3.69
N MET A 43 -12.31 12.05 3.60
CA MET A 43 -13.20 13.23 3.72
C MET A 43 -13.02 13.93 5.06
N PHE A 44 -12.94 13.16 6.15
CA PHE A 44 -12.68 13.71 7.48
C PHE A 44 -11.31 14.42 7.55
N LEU A 45 -10.25 13.80 7.03
CA LEU A 45 -8.91 14.41 7.02
C LEU A 45 -8.86 15.68 6.17
N LEU A 46 -9.48 15.71 4.99
CA LEU A 46 -9.56 16.89 4.14
C LEU A 46 -10.31 18.04 4.85
N TRP A 47 -11.37 17.70 5.58
CA TRP A 47 -12.04 18.70 6.43
C TRP A 47 -11.15 19.17 7.60
N ALA A 48 -10.45 18.25 8.25
CA ALA A 48 -9.59 18.51 9.39
C ALA A 48 -8.37 19.39 9.04
N ILE A 49 -7.88 19.38 7.80
CA ILE A 49 -6.81 20.28 7.32
C ILE A 49 -7.15 21.74 7.62
N ASN A 50 -8.42 22.14 7.49
CA ASN A 50 -8.85 23.50 7.77
C ASN A 50 -8.77 23.87 9.26
N LEU A 51 -8.69 22.86 10.14
CA LEU A 51 -8.53 23.04 11.57
C LEU A 51 -7.06 23.10 12.01
N ALA A 52 -6.12 22.64 11.17
CA ALA A 52 -4.71 22.53 11.49
C ALA A 52 -4.09 23.85 12.01
N PRO A 53 -4.34 25.04 11.43
CA PRO A 53 -3.79 26.30 11.96
C PRO A 53 -4.30 26.62 13.37
N LYS A 54 -5.57 26.33 13.64
CA LYS A 54 -6.17 26.56 14.97
C LYS A 54 -5.63 25.58 15.99
N PHE A 55 -5.50 24.31 15.59
CA PHE A 55 -4.96 23.25 16.43
C PHE A 55 -3.48 23.53 16.76
N ASN A 56 -2.64 23.84 15.77
CA ASN A 56 -1.23 24.14 15.96
C ASN A 56 -1.03 25.35 16.91
N LYS A 57 -1.87 26.38 16.77
CA LYS A 57 -1.86 27.53 17.68
C LYS A 57 -2.26 27.13 19.10
N TRP A 58 -3.24 26.26 19.26
CA TRP A 58 -3.73 25.81 20.56
C TRP A 58 -2.69 24.95 21.28
N VAL A 59 -2.05 24.00 20.61
CA VAL A 59 -1.01 23.14 21.20
C VAL A 59 0.37 23.77 21.19
N LYS A 60 0.52 25.01 20.63
CA LYS A 60 1.81 25.71 20.45
C LYS A 60 2.84 24.85 19.73
N ALA A 61 2.39 24.14 18.68
CA ALA A 61 3.27 23.27 17.89
C ALA A 61 4.35 24.10 17.17
N ASP A 62 5.58 23.63 17.22
CA ASP A 62 6.66 24.14 16.38
C ASP A 62 6.60 23.39 15.03
N THR A 63 6.20 24.12 13.99
CA THR A 63 6.07 23.58 12.62
C THR A 63 7.31 23.84 11.75
N THR A 64 8.33 24.51 12.26
CA THR A 64 9.49 24.93 11.47
C THR A 64 10.20 23.80 10.76
N THR A 65 10.36 22.65 11.43
CA THR A 65 10.96 21.44 10.83
C THR A 65 10.09 20.86 9.72
N LEU A 66 8.77 20.83 9.93
CA LEU A 66 7.82 20.33 8.92
C LEU A 66 7.81 21.24 7.69
N ASP A 67 7.78 22.55 7.89
CA ASP A 67 7.80 23.55 6.81
C ASP A 67 9.10 23.44 6.00
N GLU A 68 10.24 23.24 6.67
CA GLU A 68 11.52 23.05 6.00
C GLU A 68 11.59 21.73 5.23
N VAL A 69 11.11 20.63 5.79
CA VAL A 69 11.04 19.31 5.10
C VAL A 69 10.13 19.41 3.88
N SER A 70 8.95 20.02 4.03
CA SER A 70 8.02 20.21 2.92
C SER A 70 8.65 21.03 1.79
N ARG A 71 9.34 22.12 2.11
CA ARG A 71 10.05 22.94 1.12
C ARG A 71 11.13 22.16 0.40
N ARG A 72 11.94 21.38 1.13
CA ARG A 72 12.99 20.53 0.52
C ARG A 72 12.39 19.47 -0.39
N LEU A 73 11.29 18.83 0.00
CA LEU A 73 10.62 17.84 -0.85
C LEU A 73 10.05 18.47 -2.12
N GLU A 74 9.50 19.68 -2.04
CA GLU A 74 9.05 20.43 -3.24
C GLU A 74 10.20 20.81 -4.16
N GLU A 75 11.33 21.24 -3.59
CA GLU A 75 12.55 21.58 -4.37
C GLU A 75 13.13 20.34 -5.03
N ASP A 76 13.22 19.20 -4.32
CA ASP A 76 13.69 17.93 -4.87
C ASP A 76 12.73 17.38 -5.95
N ALA A 77 11.43 17.51 -5.75
CA ALA A 77 10.44 17.12 -6.75
C ALA A 77 10.57 17.93 -8.04
N LYS A 78 10.76 19.25 -7.94
CA LYS A 78 10.99 20.14 -9.09
C LYS A 78 12.34 19.89 -9.77
N ALA A 79 13.38 19.57 -9.00
CA ALA A 79 14.71 19.27 -9.54
C ALA A 79 14.77 17.92 -10.25
N ASN A 80 13.90 16.97 -9.86
CA ASN A 80 13.80 15.63 -10.43
C ASN A 80 12.62 15.49 -11.42
N GLU A 81 12.17 16.57 -12.05
CA GLU A 81 11.18 16.53 -13.14
C GLU A 81 11.72 15.87 -14.44
N ASP A 82 12.68 14.96 -14.31
CA ASP A 82 13.09 14.12 -15.44
C ASP A 82 11.88 13.25 -15.86
N LYS A 83 11.41 13.55 -17.07
CA LYS A 83 10.27 12.81 -17.63
C LYS A 83 10.61 11.32 -17.70
N ALA A 84 9.71 10.50 -17.16
CA ALA A 84 9.83 9.06 -17.26
C ALA A 84 10.07 8.63 -18.72
N SER A 85 11.24 8.08 -19.00
CA SER A 85 11.54 7.54 -20.32
C SER A 85 10.88 6.17 -20.46
N PHE A 86 10.37 5.86 -21.66
CA PHE A 86 9.84 4.54 -21.98
C PHE A 86 10.86 3.43 -21.67
N VAL A 87 12.14 3.68 -21.93
CA VAL A 87 13.23 2.73 -21.64
C VAL A 87 13.35 2.48 -20.14
N ASN A 88 13.28 3.54 -19.32
CA ASN A 88 13.30 3.40 -17.85
C ASN A 88 12.12 2.58 -17.34
N LEU A 89 10.92 2.83 -17.86
CA LEU A 89 9.71 2.09 -17.45
C LEU A 89 9.82 0.60 -17.78
N ILE A 90 10.27 0.25 -18.99
CA ILE A 90 10.47 -1.15 -19.41
C ILE A 90 11.57 -1.81 -18.59
N PHE A 91 12.67 -1.10 -18.32
CA PHE A 91 13.74 -1.63 -17.47
C PHE A 91 13.24 -1.91 -16.05
N LEU A 92 12.55 -0.96 -15.43
CA LEU A 92 11.99 -1.10 -14.08
C LEU A 92 10.94 -2.22 -14.01
N LEU A 93 10.06 -2.31 -15.01
CA LEU A 93 9.08 -3.39 -15.11
C LEU A 93 9.77 -4.76 -15.25
N GLY A 94 10.75 -4.85 -16.16
CA GLY A 94 11.53 -6.07 -16.35
C GLY A 94 12.25 -6.50 -15.07
N LEU A 95 12.89 -5.55 -14.38
CA LEU A 95 13.54 -5.78 -13.10
C LEU A 95 12.55 -6.27 -12.03
N ALA A 96 11.39 -5.64 -11.93
CA ALA A 96 10.35 -6.03 -10.98
C ALA A 96 9.85 -7.46 -11.24
N LEU A 97 9.63 -7.82 -12.52
CA LEU A 97 9.22 -9.17 -12.90
C LEU A 97 10.30 -10.22 -12.57
N VAL A 98 11.57 -9.90 -12.83
CA VAL A 98 12.70 -10.78 -12.49
C VAL A 98 12.80 -10.99 -10.98
N ILE A 99 12.75 -9.91 -10.19
CA ILE A 99 12.76 -10.00 -8.72
C ILE A 99 11.56 -10.80 -8.23
N SER A 100 10.38 -10.61 -8.80
CA SER A 100 9.18 -11.36 -8.46
C SER A 100 9.33 -12.85 -8.75
N ALA A 101 9.87 -13.23 -9.91
CA ALA A 101 10.10 -14.62 -10.28
C ALA A 101 11.08 -15.30 -9.33
N PHE A 102 12.25 -14.70 -9.11
CA PHE A 102 13.23 -15.23 -8.14
C PHE A 102 12.67 -15.29 -6.71
N GLY A 103 11.91 -14.29 -6.28
CA GLY A 103 11.26 -14.27 -4.97
C GLY A 103 10.29 -15.43 -4.79
N GLN A 104 9.55 -15.80 -5.82
CA GLN A 104 8.63 -16.96 -5.80
C GLN A 104 9.37 -18.30 -5.73
N ASP A 105 10.47 -18.46 -6.48
CA ASP A 105 11.26 -19.68 -6.49
C ASP A 105 11.99 -19.89 -5.16
N ILE A 106 12.62 -18.83 -4.64
CA ILE A 106 13.28 -18.85 -3.33
C ILE A 106 12.26 -19.04 -2.23
N GLY A 107 11.10 -18.36 -2.28
CA GLY A 107 10.02 -18.52 -1.32
C GLY A 107 9.48 -19.95 -1.25
N ALA A 108 9.35 -20.62 -2.39
CA ALA A 108 8.97 -22.02 -2.44
C ALA A 108 10.05 -22.94 -1.81
N SER A 109 11.32 -22.66 -2.07
CA SER A 109 12.45 -23.41 -1.49
C SER A 109 12.52 -23.21 0.03
N LEU A 110 12.34 -21.98 0.52
CA LEU A 110 12.32 -21.67 1.94
C LEU A 110 11.14 -22.32 2.65
N ASN A 111 9.94 -22.30 2.06
CA ASN A 111 8.79 -23.00 2.61
C ASN A 111 9.06 -24.51 2.80
N SER A 112 9.76 -25.13 1.86
CA SER A 112 10.14 -26.55 1.96
C SER A 112 11.17 -26.81 3.06
N ALA A 113 12.10 -25.87 3.29
CA ALA A 113 13.15 -25.99 4.29
C ALA A 113 12.68 -25.55 5.69
N MET A 114 11.82 -24.55 5.76
CA MET A 114 11.33 -23.91 6.97
C MET A 114 9.81 -23.70 6.89
N PRO A 115 9.00 -24.72 7.19
CA PRO A 115 7.55 -24.71 6.98
C PRO A 115 6.74 -23.91 8.02
N PHE A 116 7.38 -23.10 8.87
CA PHE A 116 6.69 -22.25 9.86
C PHE A 116 5.99 -21.02 9.24
N LEU A 117 6.38 -20.63 8.01
CA LEU A 117 5.67 -19.65 7.19
C LEU A 117 5.31 -20.29 5.83
N ASP A 118 4.18 -19.89 5.28
CA ASP A 118 3.76 -20.36 3.97
C ASP A 118 4.63 -19.78 2.83
N LYS A 119 4.50 -20.34 1.63
CA LYS A 119 5.22 -19.91 0.43
C LYS A 119 4.98 -18.42 0.13
N SER A 120 3.74 -17.95 0.25
CA SER A 120 3.35 -16.59 -0.11
C SER A 120 4.00 -15.59 0.84
N THR A 121 4.00 -15.89 2.13
CA THR A 121 4.65 -15.06 3.15
C THR A 121 6.15 -14.96 2.92
N TRP A 122 6.85 -16.08 2.66
CA TRP A 122 8.26 -16.04 2.30
C TRP A 122 8.53 -15.20 1.07
N THR A 123 7.72 -15.36 0.03
CA THR A 123 7.83 -14.59 -1.21
C THR A 123 7.68 -13.09 -0.95
N VAL A 124 6.66 -12.67 -0.22
CA VAL A 124 6.41 -11.26 0.11
C VAL A 124 7.58 -10.67 0.90
N LEU A 125 8.08 -11.37 1.92
CA LEU A 125 9.22 -10.91 2.73
C LEU A 125 10.47 -10.71 1.87
N LEU A 126 10.78 -11.66 0.99
CA LEU A 126 11.96 -11.59 0.10
C LEU A 126 11.86 -10.43 -0.89
N ILE A 127 10.70 -10.26 -1.54
CA ILE A 127 10.47 -9.18 -2.50
C ILE A 127 10.49 -7.83 -1.80
N THR A 128 9.91 -7.73 -0.60
CA THR A 128 9.96 -6.50 0.21
C THR A 128 11.39 -6.14 0.57
N LEU A 129 12.19 -7.11 1.03
CA LEU A 129 13.60 -6.88 1.33
C LEU A 129 14.38 -6.44 0.09
N ALA A 130 14.16 -7.09 -1.06
CA ALA A 130 14.78 -6.69 -2.33
C ALA A 130 14.36 -5.28 -2.74
N GLY A 131 13.09 -4.92 -2.54
CA GLY A 131 12.57 -3.57 -2.79
C GLY A 131 13.22 -2.51 -1.90
N LEU A 132 13.39 -2.79 -0.60
CA LEU A 132 14.07 -1.89 0.34
C LEU A 132 15.53 -1.68 -0.05
N ILE A 133 16.24 -2.75 -0.43
CA ILE A 133 17.62 -2.66 -0.93
C ILE A 133 17.64 -1.83 -2.22
N GLY A 134 16.71 -2.09 -3.15
CA GLY A 134 16.57 -1.35 -4.39
C GLY A 134 16.35 0.13 -4.18
N ALA A 135 15.54 0.51 -3.18
CA ALA A 135 15.20 1.90 -2.89
C ALA A 135 16.42 2.76 -2.48
N VAL A 136 17.43 2.16 -1.84
CA VAL A 136 18.68 2.88 -1.46
C VAL A 136 19.72 2.90 -2.58
N THR A 137 19.46 2.23 -3.70
CA THR A 137 20.33 2.22 -4.88
C THR A 137 19.92 3.31 -5.90
N PRO A 138 20.74 3.59 -6.93
CA PRO A 138 20.34 4.49 -8.02
C PRO A 138 19.04 4.09 -8.72
N VAL A 139 18.66 2.81 -8.70
CA VAL A 139 17.41 2.30 -9.28
C VAL A 139 16.18 2.93 -8.63
N GLY A 140 16.20 3.10 -7.29
CA GLY A 140 15.09 3.74 -6.57
C GLY A 140 14.87 5.22 -6.93
N ARG A 141 15.89 5.87 -7.53
CA ARG A 141 15.83 7.27 -7.99
C ARG A 141 15.57 7.41 -9.48
N MET A 142 15.38 6.31 -10.20
CA MET A 142 15.11 6.38 -11.64
C MET A 142 13.76 7.05 -11.91
N ALA A 143 13.77 7.97 -12.87
CA ALA A 143 12.54 8.62 -13.34
C ALA A 143 11.55 7.55 -13.86
N GLY A 144 10.30 7.62 -13.41
CA GLY A 144 9.26 6.66 -13.74
C GLY A 144 9.03 5.57 -12.69
N SER A 145 9.84 5.47 -11.63
CA SER A 145 9.66 4.45 -10.60
C SER A 145 8.35 4.65 -9.83
N THR A 146 8.01 5.88 -9.47
CA THR A 146 6.77 6.23 -8.76
C THR A 146 5.54 6.00 -9.66
N GLU A 147 5.60 6.44 -10.92
CA GLU A 147 4.52 6.28 -11.89
C GLU A 147 4.22 4.81 -12.15
N LEU A 148 5.26 4.00 -12.35
CA LEU A 148 5.12 2.57 -12.57
C LEU A 148 4.57 1.86 -11.32
N SER A 149 5.06 2.20 -10.12
CA SER A 149 4.57 1.60 -8.89
C SER A 149 3.09 1.92 -8.65
N ASN A 150 2.67 3.17 -8.88
CA ASN A 150 1.27 3.58 -8.80
C ASN A 150 0.40 2.86 -9.83
N LEU A 151 0.87 2.75 -11.08
CA LEU A 151 0.16 2.01 -12.13
C LEU A 151 -0.08 0.56 -11.74
N LEU A 152 0.95 -0.14 -11.25
CA LEU A 152 0.85 -1.52 -10.82
C LEU A 152 -0.05 -1.66 -9.59
N LEU A 153 0.07 -0.76 -8.61
CA LEU A 153 -0.77 -0.76 -7.42
C LEU A 153 -2.25 -0.58 -7.80
N TYR A 154 -2.57 0.44 -8.60
CA TYR A 154 -3.96 0.66 -9.05
C TYR A 154 -4.50 -0.51 -9.90
N SER A 155 -3.65 -1.15 -10.70
CA SER A 155 -4.04 -2.34 -11.46
C SER A 155 -4.41 -3.50 -10.54
N VAL A 156 -3.63 -3.75 -9.49
CA VAL A 156 -3.93 -4.79 -8.49
C VAL A 156 -5.21 -4.45 -7.74
N VAL A 157 -5.37 -3.19 -7.28
CA VAL A 157 -6.59 -2.75 -6.58
C VAL A 157 -7.82 -2.90 -7.48
N ALA A 158 -7.73 -2.52 -8.76
CA ALA A 158 -8.83 -2.67 -9.71
C ALA A 158 -9.21 -4.13 -9.95
N LEU A 159 -8.21 -5.02 -10.07
CA LEU A 159 -8.44 -6.46 -10.20
C LEU A 159 -9.12 -7.06 -8.97
N LEU A 160 -8.71 -6.64 -7.77
CA LEU A 160 -9.34 -7.08 -6.53
C LEU A 160 -10.76 -6.52 -6.40
N ALA A 161 -10.94 -5.23 -6.66
CA ALA A 161 -12.24 -4.59 -6.62
C ALA A 161 -13.24 -5.20 -7.61
N SER A 162 -12.77 -5.69 -8.77
CA SER A 162 -13.64 -6.36 -9.75
C SER A 162 -14.25 -7.67 -9.25
N ARG A 163 -13.71 -8.25 -8.18
CA ARG A 163 -14.25 -9.46 -7.52
C ARG A 163 -15.22 -9.12 -6.38
N ALA A 164 -15.26 -7.88 -5.94
CA ALA A 164 -16.13 -7.47 -4.84
C ALA A 164 -17.59 -7.32 -5.31
N SER A 165 -18.52 -7.86 -4.55
CA SER A 165 -19.96 -7.72 -4.78
C SER A 165 -20.60 -6.89 -3.67
N PHE A 166 -21.07 -5.68 -4.00
CA PHE A 166 -21.76 -4.82 -3.05
C PHE A 166 -23.10 -5.43 -2.57
N LEU A 167 -23.73 -6.26 -3.40
CA LEU A 167 -24.99 -6.93 -3.01
C LEU A 167 -24.76 -7.95 -1.90
N GLU A 168 -23.65 -8.67 -1.94
CA GLU A 168 -23.30 -9.65 -0.90
C GLU A 168 -22.95 -8.99 0.44
N LEU A 169 -22.50 -7.73 0.43
CA LEU A 169 -22.19 -6.99 1.66
C LEU A 169 -23.42 -6.80 2.55
N THR A 170 -24.61 -6.64 1.96
CA THR A 170 -25.87 -6.51 2.73
C THR A 170 -26.22 -7.77 3.50
N ASP A 171 -25.71 -8.91 3.06
CA ASP A 171 -25.93 -10.21 3.71
C ASP A 171 -24.91 -10.49 4.82
N ALA A 172 -23.87 -9.61 4.94
CA ALA A 172 -22.80 -9.76 5.90
C ALA A 172 -22.66 -8.52 6.83
N PRO A 173 -23.68 -8.17 7.64
CA PRO A 173 -23.69 -6.95 8.45
C PRO A 173 -22.55 -6.89 9.48
N ALA A 174 -22.01 -8.05 9.88
CA ALA A 174 -20.87 -8.12 10.79
C ALA A 174 -19.60 -7.47 10.20
N TRP A 175 -19.41 -7.52 8.87
CA TRP A 175 -18.28 -6.86 8.21
C TRP A 175 -18.40 -5.35 8.24
N ILE A 176 -19.61 -4.82 8.04
CA ILE A 176 -19.90 -3.38 8.14
C ILE A 176 -19.61 -2.89 9.57
N LEU A 177 -20.08 -3.64 10.57
CA LEU A 177 -19.81 -3.32 11.98
C LEU A 177 -18.31 -3.32 12.29
N ALA A 178 -17.58 -4.33 11.79
CA ALA A 178 -16.13 -4.41 11.96
C ALA A 178 -15.40 -3.21 11.33
N GLY A 179 -15.82 -2.75 10.15
CA GLY A 179 -15.29 -1.55 9.51
C GLY A 179 -15.51 -0.30 10.37
N PHE A 180 -16.73 -0.04 10.80
CA PHE A 180 -17.01 1.09 11.68
C PHE A 180 -16.25 1.04 13.01
N MET A 181 -16.01 -0.14 13.58
CA MET A 181 -15.18 -0.29 14.77
C MET A 181 -13.73 0.09 14.49
N ILE A 182 -13.17 -0.35 13.36
CA ILE A 182 -11.81 0.00 12.95
C ILE A 182 -11.70 1.51 12.74
N LEU A 183 -12.65 2.11 12.00
CA LEU A 183 -12.68 3.55 11.76
C LEU A 183 -12.77 4.36 13.06
N ALA A 184 -13.52 3.88 14.05
CA ALA A 184 -13.66 4.56 15.35
C ALA A 184 -12.42 4.45 16.25
N ILE A 185 -11.63 3.39 16.07
CA ILE A 185 -10.39 3.17 16.84
C ILE A 185 -9.22 3.93 16.21
N HIS A 186 -9.22 4.09 14.89
CA HIS A 186 -8.15 4.72 14.11
C HIS A 186 -8.15 6.24 14.29
#